data_e845fa69a554b9004135e51e81818b8f
#
_entry.id   e845fa69a554b9004135e51e81818b8f
#
_cell.length_a   1.000
_cell.length_b   1.000
_cell.length_c   1.000
_cell.angle_alpha   90.00
_cell.angle_beta   90.00
_cell.angle_gamma   90.00
#
_symmetry.space_group_name_H-M   'P 1'
#
loop_
_entity.id
_entity.type
_entity.pdbx_description
1 polymer ?
#
loop_
_entity_poly.entity_id
_entity_poly.type
_entity_poly.pdbx_seq_one_letter_code
_entity_poly.pdbx_strand_id
1 'polypeptide(L)'
;MFIADYKKHNIYAIPKGATEPVVWFHSDEMNQPNDITIARDGTIYASDPNWKGREGHIWRIAKAADGSVQGQVMSAPRAMGTTNGIDLSPDGKTLYVGESSSGQIWSYAINGNELTGARMIKAFQPDTVDGLRTDVTGRLYVARILKGTIALMKPNGAVEREIVLKGKEPTNLAFGGSDGKTVFVTQRQGGFIESFRTDQQGREHCLQRGRC
;
A
#
# COMPACT_ATOMS: atom_id res chain seq x y z
N MET A 1 12.75 3.81 -8.10
CA MET A 1 12.17 3.10 -6.94
C MET A 1 11.93 4.11 -5.84
N PHE A 2 10.86 3.98 -5.06
CA PHE A 2 10.61 4.82 -3.89
C PHE A 2 10.64 3.98 -2.62
N ILE A 3 11.03 4.59 -1.51
CA ILE A 3 11.20 3.93 -0.21
C ILE A 3 10.64 4.87 0.88
N ALA A 4 9.72 4.35 1.70
CA ALA A 4 9.26 5.05 2.89
C ALA A 4 10.24 4.79 4.05
N ASP A 5 10.65 5.86 4.73
CA ASP A 5 11.55 5.81 5.89
C ASP A 5 10.84 6.38 7.13
N TYR A 6 10.32 5.48 7.94
CA TYR A 6 9.55 5.86 9.10
C TYR A 6 10.38 6.47 10.25
N LYS A 7 11.71 6.36 10.22
CA LYS A 7 12.58 6.90 11.27
C LYS A 7 12.98 8.36 11.05
N LYS A 8 13.16 8.74 9.78
CA LYS A 8 13.61 10.08 9.40
C LYS A 8 12.55 10.87 8.65
N HIS A 9 11.34 10.33 8.59
CA HIS A 9 10.16 10.98 7.98
C HIS A 9 10.41 11.35 6.51
N ASN A 10 11.06 10.44 5.77
CA ASN A 10 11.40 10.65 4.37
C ASN A 10 10.65 9.69 3.44
N ILE A 11 10.39 10.18 2.25
CA ILE A 11 10.22 9.33 1.07
C ILE A 11 11.47 9.50 0.22
N TYR A 12 12.25 8.44 0.08
CA TYR A 12 13.42 8.41 -0.80
C TYR A 12 13.03 7.99 -2.21
N ALA A 13 13.81 8.48 -3.17
CA ALA A 13 13.80 7.98 -4.54
C ALA A 13 15.19 7.43 -4.89
N ILE A 14 15.22 6.29 -5.59
CA ILE A 14 16.41 5.83 -6.32
C ILE A 14 16.09 6.02 -7.80
N PRO A 15 16.70 7.02 -8.48
CA PRO A 15 16.52 7.26 -9.90
C PRO A 15 16.94 6.04 -10.72
N LYS A 16 16.40 5.92 -11.94
CA LYS A 16 16.80 4.86 -12.85
C LYS A 16 18.30 4.98 -13.19
N GLY A 17 19.05 3.91 -12.94
CA GLY A 17 20.49 3.86 -13.15
C GLY A 17 21.35 4.37 -11.99
N ALA A 18 20.73 4.90 -10.93
CA ALA A 18 21.42 5.24 -9.68
C ALA A 18 21.41 4.05 -8.73
N THR A 19 22.37 4.03 -7.80
CA THR A 19 22.47 3.05 -6.70
C THR A 19 22.13 3.66 -5.35
N GLU A 20 22.27 4.99 -5.22
CA GLU A 20 22.08 5.69 -3.97
C GLU A 20 20.69 6.35 -3.90
N PRO A 21 20.01 6.26 -2.76
CA PRO A 21 18.75 6.94 -2.53
C PRO A 21 19.00 8.45 -2.29
N VAL A 22 18.10 9.26 -2.84
CA VAL A 22 18.02 10.69 -2.56
C VAL A 22 16.70 11.00 -1.86
N VAL A 23 16.70 11.98 -0.95
CA VAL A 23 15.45 12.45 -0.34
C VAL A 23 14.59 13.08 -1.43
N TRP A 24 13.43 12.46 -1.69
CA TRP A 24 12.47 12.97 -2.66
C TRP A 24 11.42 13.86 -2.01
N PHE A 25 11.00 13.50 -0.78
CA PHE A 25 10.12 14.30 0.05
C PHE A 25 10.48 14.10 1.52
N HIS A 26 10.35 15.16 2.32
CA HIS A 26 10.52 15.15 3.77
C HIS A 26 9.48 16.04 4.43
N SER A 27 8.98 15.62 5.59
CA SER A 27 8.16 16.47 6.46
C SER A 27 8.29 16.00 7.91
N ASP A 28 8.59 16.94 8.79
CA ASP A 28 8.60 16.69 10.25
C ASP A 28 7.20 16.42 10.81
N GLU A 29 6.14 16.70 10.03
CA GLU A 29 4.75 16.36 10.39
C GLU A 29 4.40 14.89 10.15
N MET A 30 5.21 14.13 9.40
CA MET A 30 5.04 12.69 9.28
C MET A 30 5.38 12.00 10.60
N ASN A 31 4.61 10.95 10.96
CA ASN A 31 4.94 10.11 12.10
C ASN A 31 5.89 8.98 11.71
N GLN A 32 5.39 8.07 10.90
CA GLN A 32 6.09 6.84 10.54
C GLN A 32 5.66 6.38 9.14
N PRO A 33 6.00 7.13 8.06
CA PRO A 33 5.59 6.74 6.71
C PRO A 33 5.97 5.29 6.45
N ASN A 34 4.97 4.46 6.12
CA ASN A 34 5.08 3.02 6.14
C ASN A 34 4.99 2.41 4.73
N ASP A 35 3.81 2.38 4.14
CA ASP A 35 3.60 1.82 2.80
C ASP A 35 3.23 2.93 1.80
N ILE A 36 3.58 2.70 0.54
CA ILE A 36 3.36 3.68 -0.53
C ILE A 36 2.76 3.04 -1.75
N THR A 37 1.90 3.79 -2.44
CA THR A 37 1.42 3.45 -3.78
C THR A 37 1.55 4.65 -4.71
N ILE A 38 1.67 4.39 -6.01
CA ILE A 38 1.94 5.41 -7.03
C ILE A 38 0.80 5.41 -8.04
N ALA A 39 0.24 6.59 -8.27
CA ALA A 39 -0.75 6.81 -9.32
C ALA A 39 -0.08 6.94 -10.70
N ARG A 40 -0.90 6.89 -11.75
CA ARG A 40 -0.42 6.99 -13.15
C ARG A 40 0.28 8.32 -13.45
N ASP A 41 -0.12 9.40 -12.82
CA ASP A 41 0.47 10.74 -12.95
C ASP A 41 1.74 10.94 -12.12
N GLY A 42 2.18 9.91 -11.39
CA GLY A 42 3.34 9.95 -10.51
C GLY A 42 3.06 10.47 -9.09
N THR A 43 1.81 10.80 -8.77
CA THR A 43 1.40 11.11 -7.39
C THR A 43 1.65 9.89 -6.49
N ILE A 44 2.29 10.10 -5.35
CA ILE A 44 2.47 9.09 -4.31
C ILE A 44 1.43 9.29 -3.23
N TYR A 45 0.81 8.19 -2.81
CA TYR A 45 0.05 8.12 -1.58
C TYR A 45 0.86 7.29 -0.58
N ALA A 46 1.03 7.82 0.63
CA ALA A 46 1.78 7.16 1.69
C ALA A 46 0.91 7.01 2.94
N SER A 47 0.90 5.82 3.51
CA SER A 47 0.31 5.60 4.82
C SER A 47 1.28 6.06 5.90
N ASP A 48 0.75 6.72 6.92
CA ASP A 48 1.53 7.31 8.00
C ASP A 48 0.90 6.98 9.36
N PRO A 49 1.19 5.79 9.92
CA PRO A 49 0.65 5.36 11.19
C PRO A 49 1.30 6.06 12.38
N ASN A 50 0.50 6.27 13.42
CA ASN A 50 0.94 6.49 14.79
C ASN A 50 0.57 5.24 15.62
N TRP A 51 1.52 4.32 15.77
CA TRP A 51 1.29 3.04 16.46
C TRP A 51 0.88 3.23 17.91
N LYS A 52 1.48 4.18 18.61
CA LYS A 52 1.19 4.48 20.01
C LYS A 52 -0.21 5.06 20.19
N GLY A 53 -0.61 5.99 19.31
CA GLY A 53 -1.93 6.61 19.30
C GLY A 53 -3.03 5.73 18.72
N ARG A 54 -2.67 4.65 18.03
CA ARG A 54 -3.59 3.79 17.26
C ARG A 54 -4.39 4.57 16.20
N GLU A 55 -3.75 5.54 15.61
CA GLU A 55 -4.28 6.42 14.58
C GLU A 55 -3.34 6.47 13.38
N GLY A 56 -3.74 7.14 12.32
CA GLY A 56 -2.90 7.31 11.16
C GLY A 56 -3.50 8.27 10.14
N HIS A 57 -2.67 8.62 9.18
CA HIS A 57 -3.02 9.52 8.10
C HIS A 57 -2.64 8.92 6.75
N ILE A 58 -3.12 9.54 5.69
CA ILE A 58 -2.65 9.32 4.33
C ILE A 58 -2.09 10.63 3.81
N TRP A 59 -0.85 10.58 3.34
CA TRP A 59 -0.20 11.68 2.64
C TRP A 59 -0.41 11.57 1.15
N ARG A 60 -0.70 12.67 0.50
CA ARG A 60 -0.62 12.84 -0.96
C ARG A 60 0.60 13.68 -1.28
N ILE A 61 1.53 13.14 -2.06
CA ILE A 61 2.81 13.75 -2.38
C ILE A 61 2.95 13.77 -3.90
N ALA A 62 3.14 14.95 -4.48
CA ALA A 62 3.18 15.12 -5.93
C ALA A 62 4.19 16.20 -6.34
N LYS A 63 4.62 16.17 -7.59
CA LYS A 63 5.37 17.28 -8.18
C LYS A 63 4.39 18.40 -8.55
N ALA A 64 4.73 19.61 -8.14
CA ALA A 64 4.07 20.84 -8.60
C ALA A 64 4.54 21.22 -10.00
N ALA A 65 3.86 22.20 -10.60
CA ALA A 65 4.17 22.70 -11.96
C ALA A 65 5.59 23.30 -12.07
N ASP A 66 6.12 23.84 -10.98
CA ASP A 66 7.48 24.37 -10.90
C ASP A 66 8.56 23.28 -10.70
N GLY A 67 8.16 22.03 -10.61
CA GLY A 67 9.03 20.87 -10.39
C GLY A 67 9.36 20.59 -8.92
N SER A 68 8.93 21.41 -7.99
CA SER A 68 9.04 21.14 -6.55
C SER A 68 8.18 19.94 -6.15
N VAL A 69 8.58 19.24 -5.09
CA VAL A 69 7.77 18.15 -4.53
C VAL A 69 7.02 18.69 -3.32
N GLN A 70 5.70 18.54 -3.35
CA GLN A 70 4.81 19.00 -2.29
C GLN A 70 4.02 17.82 -1.74
N GLY A 71 3.83 17.78 -0.43
CA GLY A 71 3.05 16.77 0.26
C GLY A 71 2.12 17.39 1.28
N GLN A 72 0.96 16.76 1.45
CA GLN A 72 0.00 17.15 2.47
C GLN A 72 -0.79 15.94 2.94
N VAL A 73 -1.28 16.02 4.18
CA VAL A 73 -2.23 15.04 4.71
C VAL A 73 -3.56 15.21 3.98
N MET A 74 -4.12 14.09 3.52
CA MET A 74 -5.46 14.09 2.91
C MET A 74 -6.52 14.20 4.00
N SER A 75 -7.50 15.07 3.79
CA SER A 75 -8.70 15.06 4.64
C SER A 75 -9.50 13.77 4.41
N ALA A 76 -10.08 13.24 5.47
CA ALA A 76 -10.87 12.02 5.42
C ALA A 76 -12.17 12.19 6.22
N PRO A 77 -13.28 11.51 5.83
CA PRO A 77 -14.59 11.68 6.46
C PRO A 77 -14.68 11.03 7.85
N ARG A 78 -13.62 10.37 8.28
CA ARG A 78 -13.47 9.71 9.60
C ARG A 78 -12.03 9.74 10.06
N ALA A 79 -11.83 9.65 11.38
CA ALA A 79 -10.52 9.34 11.92
C ALA A 79 -10.08 7.94 11.46
N MET A 80 -8.85 7.82 10.99
CA MET A 80 -8.27 6.53 10.60
C MET A 80 -7.60 5.88 11.79
N GLY A 81 -7.67 4.55 11.83
CA GLY A 81 -6.87 3.74 12.74
C GLY A 81 -5.40 3.68 12.29
N THR A 82 -4.66 2.70 12.76
CA THR A 82 -3.25 2.51 12.42
C THR A 82 -3.12 2.13 10.95
N THR A 83 -2.98 3.13 10.07
CA THR A 83 -2.86 2.93 8.61
C THR A 83 -1.58 2.16 8.29
N ASN A 84 -1.67 1.19 7.36
CA ASN A 84 -0.54 0.36 6.97
C ASN A 84 -0.61 0.10 5.46
N GLY A 85 -0.91 -1.11 5.01
CA GLY A 85 -0.99 -1.43 3.59
C GLY A 85 -1.88 -0.47 2.82
N ILE A 86 -1.41 0.02 1.68
CA ILE A 86 -2.12 1.00 0.85
C ILE A 86 -1.95 0.66 -0.62
N ASP A 87 -3.04 0.68 -1.39
CA ASP A 87 -2.96 0.64 -2.86
C ASP A 87 -4.17 1.27 -3.53
N LEU A 88 -4.04 1.55 -4.81
CA LEU A 88 -5.06 2.14 -5.67
C LEU A 88 -5.82 1.07 -6.46
N SER A 89 -7.07 1.37 -6.79
CA SER A 89 -7.78 0.65 -7.85
C SER A 89 -7.09 0.82 -9.21
N PRO A 90 -7.29 -0.06 -10.20
CA PRO A 90 -6.68 0.06 -11.52
C PRO A 90 -6.97 1.36 -12.25
N ASP A 91 -8.14 1.95 -12.03
CA ASP A 91 -8.53 3.25 -12.59
C ASP A 91 -8.01 4.45 -11.80
N GLY A 92 -7.35 4.20 -10.65
CA GLY A 92 -6.77 5.23 -9.78
C GLY A 92 -7.79 6.07 -8.99
N LYS A 93 -9.07 5.72 -9.00
CA LYS A 93 -10.13 6.51 -8.35
C LYS A 93 -10.44 6.10 -6.93
N THR A 94 -10.07 4.89 -6.56
CA THR A 94 -10.29 4.34 -5.21
C THR A 94 -8.96 4.06 -4.53
N LEU A 95 -8.81 4.52 -3.30
CA LEU A 95 -7.71 4.18 -2.42
C LEU A 95 -8.18 3.10 -1.43
N TYR A 96 -7.45 2.01 -1.35
CA TYR A 96 -7.64 0.97 -0.34
C TYR A 96 -6.62 1.16 0.78
N VAL A 97 -7.07 1.07 2.02
CA VAL A 97 -6.24 1.28 3.21
C VAL A 97 -6.50 0.15 4.21
N GLY A 98 -5.44 -0.52 4.62
CA GLY A 98 -5.44 -1.46 5.73
C GLY A 98 -5.18 -0.74 7.05
N GLU A 99 -6.00 -1.00 8.07
CA GLU A 99 -5.79 -0.54 9.44
C GLU A 99 -5.39 -1.74 10.30
N SER A 100 -4.10 -1.83 10.65
CA SER A 100 -3.54 -3.01 11.30
C SER A 100 -4.16 -3.28 12.68
N SER A 101 -4.29 -2.26 13.54
CA SER A 101 -4.79 -2.45 14.92
C SER A 101 -6.23 -2.93 14.98
N SER A 102 -7.03 -2.66 13.95
CA SER A 102 -8.43 -3.10 13.85
C SER A 102 -8.63 -4.29 12.93
N GLY A 103 -7.62 -4.68 12.14
CA GLY A 103 -7.74 -5.72 11.11
C GLY A 103 -8.72 -5.37 10.00
N GLN A 104 -8.94 -4.09 9.76
CA GLN A 104 -9.95 -3.61 8.81
C GLN A 104 -9.32 -3.16 7.50
N ILE A 105 -10.05 -3.39 6.40
CA ILE A 105 -9.75 -2.81 5.09
C ILE A 105 -10.84 -1.82 4.73
N TRP A 106 -10.42 -0.62 4.40
CA TRP A 106 -11.28 0.48 3.99
C TRP A 106 -11.06 0.86 2.53
N SER A 107 -12.10 1.34 1.88
CA SER A 107 -12.02 1.98 0.57
C SER A 107 -12.49 3.42 0.67
N TYR A 108 -11.82 4.29 -0.07
CA TYR A 108 -12.12 5.73 -0.17
C TYR A 108 -12.11 6.14 -1.63
N ALA A 109 -13.05 6.99 -2.04
CA ALA A 109 -12.94 7.69 -3.31
C ALA A 109 -11.97 8.88 -3.16
N ILE A 110 -11.13 9.09 -4.18
CA ILE A 110 -10.17 10.20 -4.22
C ILE A 110 -10.82 11.38 -4.95
N ASN A 111 -10.84 12.53 -4.28
CA ASN A 111 -11.30 13.80 -4.84
C ASN A 111 -10.27 14.90 -4.55
N GLY A 112 -9.30 15.07 -5.46
CA GLY A 112 -8.18 16.01 -5.25
C GLY A 112 -7.36 15.65 -4.00
N ASN A 113 -7.41 16.49 -2.98
CA ASN A 113 -6.72 16.30 -1.70
C ASN A 113 -7.64 15.70 -0.60
N GLU A 114 -8.81 15.23 -0.98
CA GLU A 114 -9.79 14.67 -0.06
C GLU A 114 -10.03 13.19 -0.34
N LEU A 115 -10.22 12.44 0.73
CA LEU A 115 -10.76 11.09 0.70
C LEU A 115 -12.23 11.17 1.08
N THR A 116 -13.10 10.62 0.25
CA THR A 116 -14.56 10.66 0.44
C THR A 116 -15.15 9.26 0.40
N GLY A 117 -16.42 9.10 0.74
CA GLY A 117 -17.15 7.84 0.60
C GLY A 117 -16.52 6.67 1.37
N ALA A 118 -16.01 6.92 2.59
CA ALA A 118 -15.39 5.89 3.41
C ALA A 118 -16.29 4.67 3.59
N ARG A 119 -15.80 3.50 3.20
CA ARG A 119 -16.53 2.25 3.36
C ARG A 119 -15.58 1.16 3.88
N MET A 120 -15.92 0.56 5.02
CA MET A 120 -15.27 -0.67 5.47
C MET A 120 -15.72 -1.81 4.56
N ILE A 121 -14.78 -2.39 3.81
CA ILE A 121 -15.07 -3.48 2.88
C ILE A 121 -14.83 -4.85 3.51
N LYS A 122 -13.93 -4.92 4.51
CA LYS A 122 -13.63 -6.16 5.22
C LYS A 122 -13.10 -5.90 6.63
N ALA A 123 -13.46 -6.76 7.58
CA ALA A 123 -12.79 -6.93 8.86
C ALA A 123 -12.29 -8.36 9.00
N PHE A 124 -11.03 -8.52 9.42
CA PHE A 124 -10.36 -9.81 9.59
C PHE A 124 -10.14 -10.18 11.07
N GLN A 125 -10.98 -9.67 11.96
CA GLN A 125 -10.89 -9.96 13.39
C GLN A 125 -10.89 -11.48 13.68
N PRO A 126 -10.10 -11.98 14.64
CA PRO A 126 -9.17 -11.22 15.53
C PRO A 126 -7.80 -10.96 14.88
N ASP A 127 -7.57 -11.40 13.65
CA ASP A 127 -6.28 -11.26 12.97
C ASP A 127 -6.06 -9.82 12.53
N THR A 128 -4.79 -9.45 12.41
CA THR A 128 -4.37 -8.15 11.88
C THR A 128 -4.02 -8.23 10.40
N VAL A 129 -3.95 -7.08 9.75
CA VAL A 129 -3.53 -6.92 8.36
C VAL A 129 -2.27 -6.05 8.28
N ASP A 130 -1.47 -6.27 7.24
CA ASP A 130 -0.26 -5.49 6.98
C ASP A 130 -0.32 -4.95 5.54
N GLY A 131 0.66 -5.18 4.69
CA GLY A 131 0.67 -4.70 3.32
C GLY A 131 -0.49 -5.23 2.46
N LEU A 132 -0.87 -4.48 1.47
CA LEU A 132 -1.85 -4.89 0.45
C LEU A 132 -1.46 -4.39 -0.94
N ARG A 133 -1.85 -5.13 -1.98
CA ARG A 133 -1.66 -4.73 -3.39
C ARG A 133 -2.86 -5.15 -4.22
N THR A 134 -3.07 -4.43 -5.31
CA THR A 134 -4.13 -4.71 -6.27
C THR A 134 -3.57 -5.32 -7.56
N ASP A 135 -4.37 -6.17 -8.20
CA ASP A 135 -4.12 -6.60 -9.57
C ASP A 135 -4.88 -5.73 -10.59
N VAL A 136 -4.63 -5.97 -11.87
CA VAL A 136 -5.25 -5.20 -12.98
C VAL A 136 -6.76 -5.38 -13.09
N THR A 137 -7.34 -6.36 -12.42
CA THR A 137 -8.79 -6.59 -12.36
C THR A 137 -9.43 -5.94 -11.12
N GLY A 138 -8.59 -5.35 -10.24
CA GLY A 138 -9.02 -4.68 -9.01
C GLY A 138 -9.16 -5.61 -7.80
N ARG A 139 -8.76 -6.89 -7.90
CA ARG A 139 -8.72 -7.77 -6.73
C ARG A 139 -7.60 -7.33 -5.79
N LEU A 140 -7.82 -7.46 -4.51
CA LEU A 140 -6.88 -7.12 -3.46
C LEU A 140 -6.20 -8.38 -2.93
N TYR A 141 -4.89 -8.29 -2.75
CA TYR A 141 -4.05 -9.28 -2.07
C TYR A 141 -3.63 -8.66 -0.75
N VAL A 142 -4.06 -9.21 0.36
CA VAL A 142 -3.87 -8.63 1.71
C VAL A 142 -3.01 -9.56 2.56
N ALA A 143 -1.88 -9.07 3.04
CA ALA A 143 -1.03 -9.80 3.98
C ALA A 143 -1.73 -9.90 5.34
N ARG A 144 -1.96 -11.14 5.80
CA ARG A 144 -2.55 -11.43 7.11
C ARG A 144 -1.45 -11.90 8.04
N ILE A 145 -0.79 -10.93 8.66
CA ILE A 145 0.26 -11.20 9.63
C ILE A 145 -0.29 -12.02 10.81
N LEU A 146 0.50 -12.93 11.35
CA LEU A 146 0.17 -13.93 12.38
C LEU A 146 -0.72 -15.09 11.88
N LYS A 147 -1.57 -14.89 10.88
CA LYS A 147 -2.28 -16.00 10.25
C LYS A 147 -1.39 -16.76 9.24
N GLY A 148 -0.42 -16.09 8.65
CA GLY A 148 0.49 -16.68 7.66
C GLY A 148 -0.18 -16.91 6.31
N THR A 149 -1.06 -16.00 5.87
CA THR A 149 -1.75 -16.12 4.59
C THR A 149 -1.77 -14.79 3.84
N ILE A 150 -2.00 -14.88 2.52
CA ILE A 150 -2.45 -13.76 1.71
C ILE A 150 -3.94 -13.98 1.39
N ALA A 151 -4.79 -13.08 1.81
CA ALA A 151 -6.20 -13.10 1.42
C ALA A 151 -6.35 -12.47 0.03
N LEU A 152 -6.86 -13.24 -0.93
CA LEU A 152 -7.30 -12.74 -2.23
C LEU A 152 -8.78 -12.41 -2.14
N MET A 153 -9.13 -11.15 -2.40
CA MET A 153 -10.50 -10.66 -2.23
C MET A 153 -10.93 -9.74 -3.36
N LYS A 154 -12.23 -9.70 -3.60
CA LYS A 154 -12.87 -8.74 -4.51
C LYS A 154 -12.89 -7.34 -3.93
N PRO A 155 -13.06 -6.28 -4.76
CA PRO A 155 -13.19 -4.89 -4.28
C PRO A 155 -14.36 -4.66 -3.30
N ASN A 156 -15.36 -5.54 -3.33
CA ASN A 156 -16.50 -5.47 -2.40
C ASN A 156 -16.24 -6.14 -1.03
N GLY A 157 -15.05 -6.70 -0.81
CA GLY A 157 -14.65 -7.35 0.43
C GLY A 157 -14.90 -8.87 0.49
N ALA A 158 -15.48 -9.46 -0.55
CA ALA A 158 -15.66 -10.91 -0.61
C ALA A 158 -14.30 -11.61 -0.80
N VAL A 159 -13.90 -12.45 0.17
CA VAL A 159 -12.68 -13.25 0.08
C VAL A 159 -12.93 -14.41 -0.87
N GLU A 160 -12.11 -14.52 -1.93
CA GLU A 160 -12.18 -15.62 -2.90
C GLU A 160 -11.39 -16.84 -2.42
N ARG A 161 -10.22 -16.58 -1.85
CA ARG A 161 -9.39 -17.63 -1.24
C ARG A 161 -8.34 -17.07 -0.30
N GLU A 162 -7.80 -17.93 0.56
CA GLU A 162 -6.62 -17.70 1.37
C GLU A 162 -5.45 -18.51 0.79
N ILE A 163 -4.34 -17.82 0.49
CA ILE A 163 -3.11 -18.45 0.01
C ILE A 163 -2.23 -18.67 1.24
N VAL A 164 -2.06 -19.93 1.62
CA VAL A 164 -1.27 -20.32 2.79
C VAL A 164 0.21 -20.21 2.44
N LEU A 165 0.97 -19.52 3.30
CA LEU A 165 2.41 -19.34 3.19
C LEU A 165 3.15 -20.30 4.14
N LYS A 166 4.44 -20.50 3.90
CA LYS A 166 5.33 -21.23 4.82
C LYS A 166 5.59 -20.42 6.09
N GLY A 167 5.89 -19.12 5.90
CA GLY A 167 6.05 -18.19 7.01
C GLY A 167 4.73 -17.74 7.62
N LYS A 168 4.76 -17.39 8.89
CA LYS A 168 3.55 -16.98 9.64
C LYS A 168 3.38 -15.48 9.78
N GLU A 169 4.37 -14.71 9.33
CA GLU A 169 4.36 -13.25 9.49
C GLU A 169 4.61 -12.53 8.15
N PRO A 170 3.72 -12.71 7.15
CA PRO A 170 3.77 -11.91 5.93
C PRO A 170 3.55 -10.43 6.27
N THR A 171 4.47 -9.56 5.82
CA THR A 171 4.36 -8.11 6.09
C THR A 171 3.95 -7.33 4.86
N ASN A 172 4.57 -7.55 3.71
CA ASN A 172 4.20 -6.83 2.49
C ASN A 172 4.34 -7.76 1.28
N LEU A 173 3.83 -7.30 0.15
CA LEU A 173 3.89 -8.05 -1.09
C LEU A 173 4.07 -7.12 -2.30
N ALA A 174 4.65 -7.65 -3.35
CA ALA A 174 4.82 -6.96 -4.62
C ALA A 174 4.65 -7.93 -5.80
N PHE A 175 4.10 -7.42 -6.89
CA PHE A 175 4.02 -8.16 -8.14
C PHE A 175 5.29 -7.97 -8.95
N GLY A 176 5.77 -9.04 -9.57
CA GLY A 176 6.98 -9.02 -10.39
C GLY A 176 7.06 -10.21 -11.34
N GLY A 177 8.29 -10.49 -11.78
CA GLY A 177 8.54 -11.45 -12.85
C GLY A 177 8.33 -10.82 -14.24
N SER A 178 8.67 -11.55 -15.30
CA SER A 178 8.60 -11.03 -16.67
C SER A 178 7.19 -10.66 -17.13
N ASP A 179 6.17 -11.33 -16.58
CA ASP A 179 4.76 -11.16 -16.90
C ASP A 179 3.94 -10.46 -15.80
N GLY A 180 4.60 -10.08 -14.67
CA GLY A 180 3.95 -9.42 -13.54
C GLY A 180 2.99 -10.30 -12.74
N LYS A 181 3.05 -11.61 -12.92
CA LYS A 181 2.14 -12.59 -12.26
C LYS A 181 2.80 -13.38 -11.15
N THR A 182 4.01 -13.03 -10.75
CA THR A 182 4.64 -13.58 -9.55
C THR A 182 4.47 -12.60 -8.41
N VAL A 183 3.88 -13.04 -7.33
CA VAL A 183 3.78 -12.27 -6.09
C VAL A 183 4.94 -12.67 -5.18
N PHE A 184 5.72 -11.69 -4.76
CA PHE A 184 6.79 -11.83 -3.77
C PHE A 184 6.27 -11.30 -2.44
N VAL A 185 6.45 -12.05 -1.38
CA VAL A 185 5.94 -11.73 -0.03
C VAL A 185 7.09 -11.69 0.95
N THR A 186 7.26 -10.58 1.64
CA THR A 186 8.24 -10.45 2.72
C THR A 186 7.74 -11.10 4.00
N GLN A 187 8.61 -11.86 4.66
CA GLN A 187 8.35 -12.53 5.95
C GLN A 187 9.19 -11.90 7.04
N ARG A 188 8.54 -11.37 8.09
CA ARG A 188 9.25 -10.77 9.24
C ARG A 188 10.00 -11.83 10.03
N GLN A 189 9.32 -12.91 10.38
CA GLN A 189 9.95 -14.04 11.06
C GLN A 189 10.86 -14.79 10.10
N GLY A 190 12.12 -14.89 10.43
CA GLY A 190 13.13 -15.59 9.63
C GLY A 190 13.77 -14.77 8.51
N GLY A 191 13.24 -13.57 8.18
CA GLY A 191 13.89 -12.62 7.26
C GLY A 191 14.08 -13.16 5.84
N PHE A 192 13.03 -13.75 5.24
CA PHE A 192 13.08 -14.31 3.89
C PHE A 192 11.91 -13.82 3.03
N ILE A 193 11.99 -14.11 1.74
CA ILE A 193 10.94 -13.81 0.77
C ILE A 193 10.35 -15.11 0.26
N GLU A 194 9.03 -15.23 0.29
CA GLU A 194 8.29 -16.28 -0.41
C GLU A 194 7.71 -15.76 -1.72
N SER A 195 7.41 -16.66 -2.63
CA SER A 195 6.70 -16.29 -3.85
C SER A 195 5.67 -17.33 -4.25
N PHE A 196 4.63 -16.86 -4.95
CA PHE A 196 3.64 -17.71 -5.59
C PHE A 196 3.18 -17.10 -6.92
N ARG A 197 2.52 -17.91 -7.73
CA ARG A 197 1.97 -17.47 -9.02
C ARG A 197 0.49 -17.13 -8.89
N THR A 198 0.07 -16.12 -9.64
CA THR A 198 -1.31 -15.67 -9.77
C THR A 198 -1.74 -15.64 -11.25
N ASP A 199 -3.04 -15.58 -11.49
CA ASP A 199 -3.64 -15.56 -12.83
C ASP A 199 -3.59 -14.16 -13.48
N GLN A 200 -3.51 -13.10 -12.68
CA GLN A 200 -3.46 -11.71 -13.14
C GLN A 200 -2.13 -11.04 -12.80
N GLN A 201 -1.76 -10.04 -13.59
CA GLN A 201 -0.61 -9.19 -13.27
C GLN A 201 -0.99 -8.11 -12.25
N GLY A 202 -0.01 -7.65 -11.50
CA GLY A 202 -0.21 -6.55 -10.57
C GLY A 202 -0.44 -5.21 -11.28
N ARG A 203 -1.24 -4.34 -10.67
CA ARG A 203 -1.50 -2.97 -11.13
C ARG A 203 -0.20 -2.19 -11.37
N GLU A 204 0.70 -2.16 -10.39
CA GLU A 204 1.96 -1.42 -10.49
C GLU A 204 2.87 -1.94 -11.60
N HIS A 205 2.96 -3.26 -11.75
CA HIS A 205 3.74 -3.85 -12.83
C HIS A 205 3.23 -3.44 -14.22
N CYS A 206 1.91 -3.37 -14.37
CA CYS A 206 1.26 -2.90 -15.58
C CYS A 206 1.59 -1.44 -15.86
N LEU A 207 1.49 -0.55 -14.85
CA LEU A 207 1.81 0.87 -14.97
C LEU A 207 3.27 1.13 -15.37
N GLN A 208 4.22 0.44 -14.76
CA GLN A 208 5.65 0.57 -15.08
C GLN A 208 5.98 0.25 -16.53
N ARG A 209 5.16 -0.57 -17.19
CA ARG A 209 5.34 -0.95 -18.59
C ARG A 209 4.48 -0.14 -19.57
N GLY A 210 3.69 0.82 -19.08
CA GLY A 210 2.81 1.64 -19.91
C GLY A 210 1.73 0.82 -20.64
N ARG A 211 1.30 -0.30 -20.07
CA ARG A 211 0.40 -1.27 -20.72
C ARG A 211 -0.96 -1.39 -20.02
N CYS A 212 -1.28 -0.53 -19.06
CA CYS A 212 -2.59 -0.47 -18.40
C CYS A 212 -3.56 0.45 -19.13
#